data_1b77d0ce8f60b7c8f847770dee1836bf
#
_entry.id   1b77d0ce8f60b7c8f847770dee1836bf
#
_cell.length_a   1.000
_cell.length_b   1.000
_cell.length_c   1.000
_cell.angle_alpha   90.00
_cell.angle_beta   90.00
_cell.angle_gamma   90.00
#
_symmetry.space_group_name_H-M   'P 1'
#
loop_
_entity.id
_entity.type
_entity.pdbx_description
1 polymer ?
#
loop_
_entity_poly.entity_id
_entity_poly.type
_entity_poly.pdbx_seq_one_letter_code
_entity_poly.pdbx_strand_id
1 'polypeptide(L)'
;IVTGVQTCALPIWDDDIAQIVFHVATLMPTSPETDPQATLKKRHIGNDFVKVVFNDSGAEFAFDTLPGDFNFVNIIIQPHTPAGNPWSGPGMTNNAEFFKVSMQCRTGMPEVGPLGAFKMVTGSSLPAFVRQLSLHSNIFAQIYLASVGFEARQGTQKLEYSSNWRKRLQQIKLLKSRILQAQGTALVNSAAAPLDLDAAEASRMFTAWL
;
A
#
# COMPACT_ATOMS: atom_id res chain seq x y z
N ILE A 1 19.41 25.60 3.11
CA ILE A 1 19.98 24.29 2.72
C ILE A 1 19.09 23.26 3.33
N VAL A 2 18.16 22.73 2.56
CA VAL A 2 17.43 21.52 2.93
C VAL A 2 18.42 20.39 2.77
N THR A 3 19.08 20.03 3.86
CA THR A 3 19.95 18.87 3.93
C THR A 3 19.14 17.64 3.58
N GLY A 4 19.59 16.95 2.55
CA GLY A 4 19.02 15.84 1.86
C GLY A 4 18.13 14.95 2.70
N VAL A 5 16.86 14.95 2.34
CA VAL A 5 16.03 13.78 2.53
C VAL A 5 16.69 12.69 1.69
N GLN A 6 17.38 11.77 2.35
CA GLN A 6 17.93 10.59 1.70
C GLN A 6 16.71 9.80 1.22
N THR A 7 16.36 9.99 -0.05
CA THR A 7 15.29 9.25 -0.71
C THR A 7 15.71 7.80 -0.78
N CYS A 8 15.24 6.98 0.15
CA CYS A 8 15.29 5.54 -0.02
C CYS A 8 14.60 5.23 -1.35
N ALA A 9 15.28 4.52 -2.22
CA ALA A 9 14.64 3.93 -3.37
C ALA A 9 13.66 2.86 -2.84
N LEU A 10 12.40 3.23 -2.68
CA LEU A 10 11.36 2.30 -2.27
C LEU A 10 10.97 1.46 -3.49
N PRO A 11 10.86 0.13 -3.36
CA PRO A 11 10.31 -0.69 -4.42
C PRO A 11 8.87 -0.27 -4.72
N ILE A 12 8.62 -0.01 -5.98
CA ILE A 12 7.30 0.34 -6.50
C ILE A 12 6.89 -0.75 -7.48
N TRP A 13 5.68 -1.22 -7.34
CA TRP A 13 5.02 -2.02 -8.33
C TRP A 13 3.82 -1.25 -8.87
N ASP A 14 3.67 -1.22 -10.18
CA ASP A 14 2.57 -0.58 -10.86
C ASP A 14 2.04 -1.45 -12.01
N ASP A 15 0.78 -1.26 -12.30
CA ASP A 15 0.11 -1.69 -13.51
C ASP A 15 -0.75 -0.53 -14.04
N ASP A 16 -1.55 -0.78 -15.07
CA ASP A 16 -2.38 0.28 -15.70
C ASP A 16 -3.45 0.85 -14.75
N ILE A 17 -3.67 0.22 -13.58
CA ILE A 17 -4.78 0.53 -12.67
C ILE A 17 -4.28 0.97 -11.31
N ALA A 18 -3.27 0.29 -10.75
CA ALA A 18 -2.84 0.44 -9.37
C ALA A 18 -1.33 0.57 -9.23
N GLN A 19 -0.92 1.35 -8.24
CA GLN A 19 0.48 1.46 -7.83
C GLN A 19 0.59 1.09 -6.35
N ILE A 20 1.59 0.28 -6.02
CA ILE A 20 1.91 -0.11 -4.65
C ILE A 20 3.34 0.30 -4.34
N VAL A 21 3.52 1.05 -3.26
CA VAL A 21 4.82 1.40 -2.71
C VAL A 21 5.09 0.52 -1.50
N PHE A 22 6.25 -0.12 -1.46
CA PHE A 22 6.65 -0.99 -0.35
C PHE A 22 7.71 -0.32 0.53
N HIS A 23 7.40 -0.13 1.80
CA HIS A 23 8.37 0.28 2.81
C HIS A 23 9.20 -0.94 3.26
N VAL A 24 10.31 -1.18 2.58
CA VAL A 24 11.17 -2.35 2.86
C VAL A 24 12.22 -2.02 3.90
N ALA A 25 12.10 -2.59 5.08
CA ALA A 25 12.96 -2.30 6.23
C ALA A 25 14.47 -2.50 5.95
N THR A 26 14.82 -3.50 5.15
CA THR A 26 16.21 -3.79 4.78
C THR A 26 16.79 -2.82 3.77
N LEU A 27 15.95 -2.15 2.99
CA LEU A 27 16.36 -1.13 2.01
C LEU A 27 16.38 0.28 2.59
N MET A 28 15.81 0.47 3.77
CA MET A 28 15.86 1.77 4.46
C MET A 28 17.22 1.99 5.11
N PRO A 29 17.72 3.24 5.16
CA PRO A 29 18.95 3.57 5.85
C PRO A 29 18.96 3.08 7.30
N THR A 30 20.10 2.58 7.74
CA THR A 30 20.34 2.16 9.12
C THR A 30 21.48 3.00 9.68
N SER A 31 21.23 3.67 10.79
CA SER A 31 22.21 4.49 11.48
C SER A 31 22.33 4.05 12.93
N PRO A 32 23.08 2.97 13.23
CA PRO A 32 23.13 2.40 14.58
C PRO A 32 23.64 3.39 15.64
N GLU A 33 24.46 4.34 15.23
CA GLU A 33 25.03 5.36 16.13
C GLU A 33 24.00 6.42 16.53
N THR A 34 23.13 6.83 15.61
CA THR A 34 22.16 7.92 15.83
C THR A 34 20.73 7.40 16.09
N ASP A 35 20.40 6.20 15.62
CA ASP A 35 19.09 5.55 15.79
C ASP A 35 19.25 4.05 16.09
N PRO A 36 19.80 3.68 17.28
CA PRO A 36 20.08 2.29 17.64
C PRO A 36 18.81 1.42 17.71
N GLN A 37 17.66 2.03 17.92
CA GLN A 37 16.37 1.34 17.99
C GLN A 37 15.62 1.30 16.66
N ALA A 38 16.22 1.80 15.58
CA ALA A 38 15.60 1.90 14.26
C ALA A 38 14.21 2.61 14.28
N THR A 39 14.10 3.65 15.10
CA THR A 39 12.85 4.40 15.30
C THR A 39 12.34 5.01 14.01
N LEU A 40 13.23 5.53 13.16
CA LEU A 40 12.88 6.09 11.88
C LEU A 40 12.24 5.04 10.95
N LYS A 41 12.82 3.83 10.89
CA LYS A 41 12.22 2.71 10.12
C LYS A 41 10.88 2.30 10.68
N LYS A 42 10.79 2.13 12.01
CA LYS A 42 9.54 1.77 12.69
C LYS A 42 8.45 2.80 12.46
N ARG A 43 8.79 4.09 12.39
CA ARG A 43 7.84 5.16 12.10
C ARG A 43 7.22 5.02 10.71
N HIS A 44 8.01 4.68 9.68
CA HIS A 44 7.48 4.45 8.34
C HIS A 44 6.58 3.22 8.31
N ILE A 45 7.09 2.07 8.76
CA ILE A 45 6.34 0.79 8.76
C ILE A 45 5.12 0.85 9.67
N GLY A 46 5.19 1.57 10.79
CA GLY A 46 4.10 1.72 11.75
C GLY A 46 2.88 2.47 11.20
N ASN A 47 3.04 3.25 10.14
CA ASN A 47 1.96 3.97 9.47
C ASN A 47 1.28 3.16 8.36
N ASP A 48 1.79 1.97 8.04
CA ASP A 48 1.22 1.14 6.99
C ASP A 48 0.09 0.27 7.54
N PHE A 49 -1.04 0.23 6.82
CA PHE A 49 -2.20 -0.59 7.17
C PHE A 49 -1.93 -2.08 7.02
N VAL A 50 -1.03 -2.44 6.11
CA VAL A 50 -0.68 -3.82 5.80
C VAL A 50 0.81 -4.01 5.95
N LYS A 51 1.21 -5.03 6.69
CA LYS A 51 2.60 -5.45 6.85
C LYS A 51 2.79 -6.81 6.21
N VAL A 52 3.85 -6.97 5.44
CA VAL A 52 4.27 -8.26 4.89
C VAL A 52 5.50 -8.72 5.67
N VAL A 53 5.39 -9.86 6.30
CA VAL A 53 6.41 -10.43 7.17
C VAL A 53 6.90 -11.74 6.58
N PHE A 54 8.19 -11.85 6.32
CA PHE A 54 8.84 -13.11 6.02
C PHE A 54 9.35 -13.71 7.32
N ASN A 55 8.79 -14.84 7.72
CA ASN A 55 9.09 -15.50 8.99
C ASN A 55 9.68 -16.88 8.74
N ASP A 56 10.99 -17.00 8.85
CA ASP A 56 11.76 -18.24 8.75
C ASP A 56 12.25 -18.76 10.11
N SER A 57 11.84 -18.13 11.20
CA SER A 57 12.30 -18.46 12.55
C SER A 57 11.74 -19.77 13.10
N GLY A 58 10.69 -20.32 12.46
CA GLY A 58 9.96 -21.47 12.99
C GLY A 58 9.03 -21.15 14.16
N ALA A 59 9.11 -19.95 14.74
CA ALA A 59 8.21 -19.49 15.80
C ALA A 59 6.96 -18.83 15.22
N GLU A 60 5.89 -18.77 16.01
CA GLU A 60 4.68 -18.06 15.64
C GLU A 60 4.94 -16.55 15.69
N PHE A 61 4.45 -15.83 14.67
CA PHE A 61 4.53 -14.38 14.64
C PHE A 61 3.41 -13.77 15.47
N ALA A 62 3.77 -12.94 16.45
CA ALA A 62 2.80 -12.24 17.27
C ALA A 62 2.33 -10.96 16.56
N PHE A 63 1.00 -10.72 16.55
CA PHE A 63 0.37 -9.57 15.88
C PHE A 63 1.00 -8.23 16.29
N ASP A 64 1.32 -8.07 17.57
CA ASP A 64 1.83 -6.83 18.16
C ASP A 64 3.36 -6.72 18.14
N THR A 65 4.07 -7.57 17.40
CA THR A 65 5.53 -7.47 17.24
C THR A 65 5.95 -6.09 16.72
N LEU A 66 5.15 -5.50 15.86
CA LEU A 66 5.32 -4.12 15.37
C LEU A 66 4.06 -3.31 15.73
N PRO A 67 3.96 -2.81 16.97
CA PRO A 67 2.78 -2.08 17.42
C PRO A 67 2.63 -0.76 16.65
N GLY A 68 1.38 -0.30 16.51
CA GLY A 68 1.06 0.97 15.89
C GLY A 68 -0.44 1.11 15.70
N ASP A 69 -0.91 2.36 15.63
CA ASP A 69 -2.33 2.67 15.45
C ASP A 69 -2.87 2.18 14.11
N PHE A 70 -1.99 2.06 13.11
CA PHE A 70 -2.30 1.61 11.76
C PHE A 70 -2.01 0.13 11.52
N ASN A 71 -1.70 -0.66 12.55
CA ASN A 71 -1.52 -2.11 12.42
C ASN A 71 -2.88 -2.79 12.24
N PHE A 72 -3.33 -2.99 10.99
CA PHE A 72 -4.62 -3.63 10.69
C PHE A 72 -4.46 -5.05 10.20
N VAL A 73 -3.49 -5.30 9.32
CA VAL A 73 -3.29 -6.61 8.69
C VAL A 73 -1.80 -6.95 8.64
N ASN A 74 -1.46 -8.15 9.12
CA ASN A 74 -0.15 -8.76 8.92
C ASN A 74 -0.30 -9.96 7.98
N ILE A 75 0.40 -9.94 6.85
CA ILE A 75 0.52 -11.06 5.91
C ILE A 75 1.82 -11.77 6.24
N ILE A 76 1.73 -13.01 6.70
CA ILE A 76 2.88 -13.78 7.18
C ILE A 76 3.21 -14.84 6.14
N ILE A 77 4.45 -14.83 5.67
CA ILE A 77 4.99 -15.75 4.69
C ILE A 77 6.02 -16.62 5.41
N GLN A 78 5.80 -17.93 5.41
CA GLN A 78 6.71 -18.89 6.01
C GLN A 78 7.20 -19.87 4.93
N PRO A 79 8.53 -20.11 4.81
CA PRO A 79 9.04 -21.17 3.96
C PRO A 79 8.43 -22.52 4.39
N HIS A 80 8.04 -23.32 3.42
CA HIS A 80 7.51 -24.65 3.69
C HIS A 80 8.25 -25.66 2.84
N THR A 81 9.05 -26.48 3.49
CA THR A 81 9.69 -27.64 2.85
C THR A 81 8.87 -28.87 3.21
N PRO A 82 8.18 -29.51 2.25
CA PRO A 82 7.47 -30.74 2.52
C PRO A 82 8.44 -31.79 3.04
N ALA A 83 8.18 -32.32 4.23
CA ALA A 83 8.96 -33.43 4.74
C ALA A 83 8.76 -34.63 3.80
N GLY A 84 9.84 -35.06 3.13
CA GLY A 84 9.81 -36.19 2.22
C GLY A 84 8.93 -35.90 1.00
N ASN A 85 9.46 -35.18 0.04
CA ASN A 85 8.77 -35.01 -1.24
C ASN A 85 8.68 -36.40 -1.94
N PRO A 86 7.50 -37.07 -1.94
CA PRO A 86 7.37 -38.37 -2.59
C PRO A 86 7.56 -38.32 -4.10
N TRP A 87 7.69 -37.12 -4.67
CA TRP A 87 7.92 -36.84 -6.08
C TRP A 87 9.39 -36.50 -6.44
N SER A 88 10.31 -36.57 -5.47
CA SER A 88 11.75 -36.43 -5.73
C SER A 88 12.32 -37.77 -6.22
N GLY A 89 11.90 -38.20 -7.41
CA GLY A 89 12.55 -39.28 -8.14
C GLY A 89 13.89 -38.78 -8.72
N PRO A 90 14.87 -39.68 -8.94
CA PRO A 90 16.12 -39.32 -9.61
C PRO A 90 15.83 -38.78 -11.00
N GLY A 91 16.06 -37.50 -11.22
CA GLY A 91 15.84 -36.79 -12.49
C GLY A 91 14.77 -35.69 -12.46
N MET A 92 13.99 -35.53 -11.39
CA MET A 92 13.05 -34.40 -11.25
C MET A 92 13.69 -33.25 -10.49
N THR A 93 14.13 -32.22 -11.23
CA THR A 93 14.67 -30.96 -10.71
C THR A 93 13.57 -29.98 -10.25
N ASN A 94 12.37 -30.44 -10.00
CA ASN A 94 11.29 -29.60 -9.52
C ASN A 94 11.35 -29.41 -8.00
N ASN A 95 12.39 -28.73 -7.51
CA ASN A 95 12.38 -28.08 -6.20
C ASN A 95 11.44 -26.88 -6.24
N ALA A 96 10.15 -27.11 -6.45
CA ALA A 96 9.18 -26.04 -6.27
C ALA A 96 9.17 -25.63 -4.81
N GLU A 97 9.75 -24.48 -4.51
CA GLU A 97 9.64 -23.89 -3.18
C GLU A 97 8.18 -23.58 -2.92
N PHE A 98 7.68 -24.03 -1.77
CA PHE A 98 6.35 -23.70 -1.31
C PHE A 98 6.43 -22.76 -0.10
N PHE A 99 5.47 -21.90 -0.01
CA PHE A 99 5.33 -20.96 1.09
C PHE A 99 3.94 -21.07 1.69
N LYS A 100 3.90 -21.16 3.00
CA LYS A 100 2.67 -21.03 3.76
C LYS A 100 2.40 -19.54 3.95
N VAL A 101 1.30 -19.05 3.40
CA VAL A 101 0.85 -17.66 3.57
C VAL A 101 -0.35 -17.67 4.48
N SER A 102 -0.25 -16.94 5.58
CA SER A 102 -1.35 -16.71 6.53
C SER A 102 -1.56 -15.21 6.74
N MET A 103 -2.68 -14.85 7.33
CA MET A 103 -3.03 -13.47 7.59
C MET A 103 -3.57 -13.34 9.02
N GLN A 104 -3.11 -12.29 9.69
CA GLN A 104 -3.63 -11.87 10.98
C GLN A 104 -4.29 -10.50 10.80
N CYS A 105 -5.50 -10.35 11.30
CA CYS A 105 -6.24 -9.10 11.29
C CYS A 105 -6.34 -8.52 12.70
N ARG A 106 -6.45 -7.20 12.78
CA ARG A 106 -6.71 -6.48 14.03
C ARG A 106 -7.98 -7.01 14.69
N THR A 107 -7.98 -7.12 16.01
CA THR A 107 -9.14 -7.54 16.78
C THR A 107 -10.37 -6.70 16.43
N GLY A 108 -11.49 -7.37 16.15
CA GLY A 108 -12.74 -6.75 15.73
C GLY A 108 -12.85 -6.49 14.23
N MET A 109 -11.76 -6.62 13.48
CA MET A 109 -11.79 -6.55 12.02
C MET A 109 -12.27 -7.89 11.45
N PRO A 110 -13.26 -7.91 10.54
CA PRO A 110 -13.67 -9.15 9.88
C PRO A 110 -12.52 -9.77 9.09
N GLU A 111 -12.54 -11.07 8.95
CA GLU A 111 -11.57 -11.77 8.10
C GLU A 111 -11.73 -11.35 6.63
N VAL A 112 -10.60 -11.16 5.96
CA VAL A 112 -10.53 -10.69 4.58
C VAL A 112 -9.82 -11.70 3.71
N GLY A 113 -10.42 -11.96 2.56
CA GLY A 113 -9.78 -12.75 1.53
C GLY A 113 -9.95 -14.26 1.68
N PRO A 114 -9.33 -15.01 0.77
CA PRO A 114 -9.53 -16.45 0.64
C PRO A 114 -8.67 -17.29 1.60
N LEU A 115 -8.10 -16.68 2.62
CA LEU A 115 -7.04 -17.33 3.39
C LEU A 115 -7.54 -18.18 4.53
N GLY A 116 -8.75 -18.43 4.79
CA GLY A 116 -9.11 -19.32 5.90
C GLY A 116 -8.02 -19.32 7.01
N ALA A 117 -7.45 -20.50 7.35
CA ALA A 117 -6.31 -20.56 8.25
C ALA A 117 -4.97 -20.20 7.56
N PHE A 118 -4.74 -20.67 6.35
CA PHE A 118 -3.56 -20.37 5.53
C PHE A 118 -3.75 -20.86 4.08
N LYS A 119 -2.84 -20.44 3.19
CA LYS A 119 -2.75 -20.94 1.82
C LYS A 119 -1.31 -21.34 1.48
N MET A 120 -1.16 -22.49 0.80
CA MET A 120 0.11 -22.91 0.23
C MET A 120 0.27 -22.29 -1.17
N VAL A 121 1.38 -21.64 -1.38
CA VAL A 121 1.67 -20.89 -2.63
C VAL A 121 3.05 -21.29 -3.12
N THR A 122 3.20 -21.52 -4.43
CA THR A 122 4.53 -21.77 -5.03
C THR A 122 5.35 -20.49 -5.07
N GLY A 123 6.68 -20.61 -5.02
CA GLY A 123 7.57 -19.45 -5.11
C GLY A 123 7.34 -18.59 -6.34
N SER A 124 7.02 -19.20 -7.49
CA SER A 124 6.72 -18.47 -8.73
C SER A 124 5.43 -17.64 -8.64
N SER A 125 4.43 -18.10 -7.90
CA SER A 125 3.14 -17.42 -7.75
C SER A 125 3.12 -16.45 -6.56
N LEU A 126 4.05 -16.60 -5.62
CA LEU A 126 4.08 -15.85 -4.36
C LEU A 126 4.08 -14.32 -4.55
N PRO A 127 4.91 -13.74 -5.44
CA PRO A 127 4.94 -12.28 -5.59
C PRO A 127 3.60 -11.70 -6.06
N ALA A 128 2.97 -12.32 -7.04
CA ALA A 128 1.68 -11.87 -7.57
C ALA A 128 0.58 -12.01 -6.51
N PHE A 129 0.56 -13.15 -5.81
CA PHE A 129 -0.42 -13.42 -4.75
C PHE A 129 -0.31 -12.41 -3.61
N VAL A 130 0.91 -12.15 -3.11
CA VAL A 130 1.13 -11.23 -2.00
C VAL A 130 0.79 -9.79 -2.39
N ARG A 131 1.12 -9.35 -3.60
CA ARG A 131 0.74 -8.01 -4.10
C ARG A 131 -0.77 -7.83 -4.11
N GLN A 132 -1.52 -8.77 -4.71
CA GLN A 132 -2.98 -8.70 -4.74
C GLN A 132 -3.58 -8.72 -3.34
N LEU A 133 -3.09 -9.61 -2.48
CA LEU A 133 -3.55 -9.71 -1.10
C LEU A 133 -3.28 -8.41 -0.33
N SER A 134 -2.11 -7.81 -0.50
CA SER A 134 -1.74 -6.53 0.13
C SER A 134 -2.65 -5.39 -0.34
N LEU A 135 -2.92 -5.31 -1.64
CA LEU A 135 -3.81 -4.28 -2.20
C LEU A 135 -5.23 -4.40 -1.64
N HIS A 136 -5.80 -5.61 -1.66
CA HIS A 136 -7.15 -5.85 -1.13
C HIS A 136 -7.22 -5.60 0.37
N SER A 137 -6.23 -6.06 1.12
CA SER A 137 -6.16 -5.84 2.57
C SER A 137 -6.05 -4.35 2.92
N ASN A 138 -5.29 -3.58 2.16
CA ASN A 138 -5.17 -2.14 2.36
C ASN A 138 -6.50 -1.42 2.11
N ILE A 139 -7.18 -1.72 1.00
CA ILE A 139 -8.50 -1.15 0.70
C ILE A 139 -9.49 -1.49 1.81
N PHE A 140 -9.50 -2.76 2.24
CA PHE A 140 -10.40 -3.20 3.29
C PHE A 140 -10.12 -2.57 4.64
N ALA A 141 -8.84 -2.44 5.03
CA ALA A 141 -8.45 -1.76 6.26
C ALA A 141 -8.91 -0.30 6.28
N GLN A 142 -8.82 0.41 5.15
CA GLN A 142 -9.34 1.77 5.02
C GLN A 142 -10.87 1.85 5.15
N ILE A 143 -11.59 0.90 4.56
CA ILE A 143 -13.06 0.81 4.68
C ILE A 143 -13.43 0.55 6.13
N TYR A 144 -12.78 -0.42 6.76
CA TYR A 144 -13.02 -0.77 8.17
C TYR A 144 -12.75 0.42 9.10
N LEU A 145 -11.62 1.11 8.94
CA LEU A 145 -11.30 2.30 9.74
C LEU A 145 -12.37 3.38 9.59
N ALA A 146 -12.87 3.59 8.37
CA ALA A 146 -13.94 4.55 8.13
C ALA A 146 -15.26 4.12 8.79
N SER A 147 -15.60 2.82 8.83
CA SER A 147 -16.81 2.32 9.48
C SER A 147 -16.76 2.44 11.00
N VAL A 148 -15.64 2.04 11.61
CA VAL A 148 -15.46 2.14 13.08
C VAL A 148 -15.40 3.59 13.53
N GLY A 149 -14.77 4.47 12.76
CA GLY A 149 -14.76 5.91 13.04
C GLY A 149 -16.15 6.54 12.98
N PHE A 150 -17.07 5.95 12.22
CA PHE A 150 -18.46 6.37 12.16
C PHE A 150 -19.23 5.97 13.43
N GLU A 151 -19.07 4.74 13.90
CA GLU A 151 -19.72 4.24 15.10
C GLU A 151 -19.27 4.98 16.37
N ALA A 152 -18.00 5.32 16.45
CA ALA A 152 -17.42 6.04 17.60
C ALA A 152 -17.86 7.52 17.69
N ARG A 153 -18.31 8.12 16.61
CA ARG A 153 -18.77 9.51 16.55
C ARG A 153 -20.29 9.57 16.46
N GLN A 154 -20.97 9.16 17.52
CA GLN A 154 -22.42 9.20 17.58
C GLN A 154 -23.00 10.53 17.05
N GLY A 155 -23.56 10.51 15.85
CA GLY A 155 -24.71 11.32 15.49
C GLY A 155 -24.55 12.47 14.51
N THR A 156 -23.37 12.91 14.02
CA THR A 156 -23.34 14.17 13.28
C THR A 156 -22.65 14.22 11.92
N GLN A 157 -21.82 13.27 11.56
CA GLN A 157 -21.28 13.21 10.19
C GLN A 157 -21.07 11.77 9.77
N LYS A 158 -21.83 11.34 8.78
CA LYS A 158 -21.59 10.10 8.03
C LYS A 158 -20.20 10.20 7.39
N LEU A 159 -19.20 9.60 8.01
CA LEU A 159 -17.87 9.45 7.41
C LEU A 159 -18.02 8.48 6.24
N GLU A 160 -18.36 9.01 5.09
CA GLU A 160 -18.45 8.23 3.88
C GLU A 160 -17.03 7.81 3.48
N TYR A 161 -16.79 6.52 3.31
CA TYR A 161 -15.55 6.02 2.74
C TYR A 161 -15.30 6.71 1.39
N SER A 162 -14.22 7.47 1.33
CA SER A 162 -13.82 8.14 0.12
C SER A 162 -12.63 7.42 -0.47
N SER A 163 -12.88 6.58 -1.48
CA SER A 163 -11.81 5.91 -2.22
C SER A 163 -10.89 6.94 -2.90
N ASN A 164 -9.64 6.56 -3.15
CA ASN A 164 -8.70 7.41 -3.89
C ASN A 164 -9.26 7.80 -5.26
N TRP A 165 -9.98 6.91 -5.93
CA TRP A 165 -10.71 7.18 -7.18
C TRP A 165 -11.74 8.29 -7.03
N ARG A 166 -12.50 8.28 -5.95
CA ARG A 166 -13.50 9.31 -5.67
C ARG A 166 -12.87 10.67 -5.42
N LYS A 167 -11.77 10.70 -4.64
CA LYS A 167 -10.99 11.91 -4.42
C LYS A 167 -10.42 12.45 -5.73
N ARG A 168 -9.84 11.58 -6.56
CA ARG A 168 -9.32 11.95 -7.88
C ARG A 168 -10.40 12.50 -8.79
N LEU A 169 -11.57 11.86 -8.85
CA LEU A 169 -12.71 12.34 -9.61
C LEU A 169 -13.20 13.72 -9.14
N GLN A 170 -13.24 13.96 -7.84
CA GLN A 170 -13.59 15.26 -7.27
C GLN A 170 -12.59 16.35 -7.71
N GLN A 171 -11.30 16.04 -7.68
CA GLN A 171 -10.26 16.96 -8.13
C GLN A 171 -10.36 17.28 -9.63
N ILE A 172 -10.60 16.26 -10.45
CA ILE A 172 -10.83 16.44 -11.88
C ILE A 172 -12.04 17.37 -12.14
N LYS A 173 -13.15 17.13 -11.42
CA LYS A 173 -14.34 17.97 -11.51
C LYS A 173 -14.06 19.42 -11.10
N LEU A 174 -13.28 19.60 -10.02
CA LEU A 174 -12.89 20.94 -9.54
C LEU A 174 -11.99 21.67 -10.56
N LEU A 175 -11.03 20.94 -11.13
CA LEU A 175 -10.16 21.49 -12.17
C LEU A 175 -10.97 21.87 -13.41
N LYS A 176 -11.87 21.01 -13.85
CA LYS A 176 -12.77 21.31 -14.98
C LYS A 176 -13.59 22.57 -14.73
N SER A 177 -14.16 22.73 -13.52
CA SER A 177 -14.95 23.92 -13.20
C SER A 177 -14.11 25.20 -13.20
N ARG A 178 -12.86 25.15 -12.71
CA ARG A 178 -11.92 26.28 -12.75
C ARG A 178 -11.55 26.67 -14.17
N ILE A 179 -11.28 25.71 -15.05
CA ILE A 179 -10.98 25.95 -16.46
C ILE A 179 -12.18 26.63 -17.16
N LEU A 180 -13.39 26.08 -16.94
CA LEU A 180 -14.59 26.67 -17.53
C LEU A 180 -14.87 28.07 -17.02
N GLN A 181 -14.63 28.37 -15.75
CA GLN A 181 -14.74 29.72 -15.19
C GLN A 181 -13.69 30.66 -15.81
N ALA A 182 -12.44 30.23 -15.92
CA ALA A 182 -11.38 31.00 -16.52
C ALA A 182 -11.69 31.31 -18.01
N GLN A 183 -12.20 30.37 -18.77
CA GLN A 183 -12.64 30.52 -20.14
C GLN A 183 -13.86 31.47 -20.25
N GLY A 184 -14.84 31.32 -19.35
CA GLY A 184 -16.00 32.21 -19.29
C GLY A 184 -15.61 33.66 -18.96
N THR A 185 -14.67 33.84 -18.02
CA THR A 185 -14.14 35.15 -17.67
C THR A 185 -13.29 35.77 -18.83
N ALA A 186 -12.54 34.91 -19.53
CA ALA A 186 -11.76 35.33 -20.69
C ALA A 186 -12.65 35.76 -21.85
N LEU A 187 -13.77 35.08 -22.09
CA LEU A 187 -14.77 35.45 -23.09
C LEU A 187 -15.48 36.76 -22.74
N VAL A 188 -15.66 37.07 -21.47
CA VAL A 188 -16.25 38.35 -21.02
C VAL A 188 -15.22 39.50 -21.08
N ASN A 189 -13.93 39.20 -20.87
CA ASN A 189 -12.86 40.22 -20.85
C ASN A 189 -12.04 40.29 -22.16
N SER A 190 -12.23 39.36 -23.10
CA SER A 190 -11.44 39.29 -24.34
C SER A 190 -12.17 39.85 -25.53
N ALA A 191 -12.07 41.15 -25.68
CA ALA A 191 -11.86 41.74 -27.01
C ALA A 191 -10.37 41.76 -27.39
N ALA A 192 -9.44 41.08 -26.68
CA ALA A 192 -8.02 41.05 -27.02
C ALA A 192 -7.23 39.89 -26.40
N ALA A 193 -6.54 39.15 -27.25
CA ALA A 193 -5.38 38.29 -27.09
C ALA A 193 -5.59 36.80 -26.78
N PRO A 194 -4.92 35.89 -27.53
CA PRO A 194 -4.95 34.44 -27.28
C PRO A 194 -4.09 34.07 -26.08
N LEU A 195 -4.62 33.20 -25.22
CA LEU A 195 -3.88 32.57 -24.11
C LEU A 195 -2.99 31.48 -24.67
N ASP A 196 -1.69 31.77 -24.66
CA ASP A 196 -0.64 30.75 -24.85
C ASP A 196 -0.54 29.91 -23.56
N LEU A 197 -1.25 28.81 -23.52
CA LEU A 197 -1.12 27.82 -22.42
C LEU A 197 0.14 27.02 -22.71
N ASP A 198 1.21 27.33 -22.00
CA ASP A 198 2.48 26.62 -22.07
C ASP A 198 2.27 25.12 -21.73
N ALA A 199 2.45 24.28 -22.76
CA ALA A 199 2.34 22.79 -22.65
C ALA A 199 3.26 22.21 -21.57
N ALA A 200 4.28 22.96 -21.14
CA ALA A 200 5.19 22.61 -20.07
C ALA A 200 4.54 22.67 -18.68
N GLU A 201 3.59 23.56 -18.48
CA GLU A 201 2.89 23.71 -17.19
C GLU A 201 1.83 22.62 -16.98
N ALA A 202 1.16 22.22 -18.05
CA ALA A 202 0.25 21.07 -18.03
C ALA A 202 1.00 19.75 -17.76
N SER A 203 2.20 19.58 -18.33
CA SER A 203 3.05 18.42 -18.09
C SER A 203 3.57 18.35 -16.64
N ARG A 204 3.92 19.50 -16.04
CA ARG A 204 4.37 19.57 -14.65
C ARG A 204 3.27 19.25 -13.64
N MET A 205 2.02 19.59 -13.94
CA MET A 205 0.88 19.20 -13.09
C MET A 205 0.58 17.72 -13.15
N PHE A 206 0.83 17.04 -14.27
CA PHE A 206 0.66 15.59 -14.38
C PHE A 206 1.77 14.80 -13.67
N THR A 207 3.01 15.28 -13.68
CA THR A 207 4.16 14.63 -13.05
C THR A 207 4.25 14.82 -11.52
N ALA A 208 3.56 15.79 -10.97
CA ALA A 208 3.52 16.00 -9.51
C ALA A 208 2.55 15.02 -8.77
N TRP A 209 1.86 14.14 -9.51
CA TRP A 209 0.85 13.23 -8.97
C TRP A 209 1.12 11.75 -9.27
N LEU A 210 2.23 11.45 -9.91
CA LEU A 210 2.85 10.15 -10.03
C LEU A 210 3.95 10.05 -8.97
#